data_d62c9fdf41a660653a5a4bda491e8710
#
_entry.id   d62c9fdf41a660653a5a4bda491e8710
#
_cell.length_a   1.000
_cell.length_b   1.000
_cell.length_c   1.000
_cell.angle_alpha   90.00
_cell.angle_beta   90.00
_cell.angle_gamma   90.00
#
_symmetry.space_group_name_H-M   'P 1'
#
loop_
_entity.id
_entity.type
_entity.pdbx_description
1 polymer ?
#
loop_
_entity_poly.entity_id
_entity_poly.type
_entity_poly.pdbx_seq_one_letter_code
_entity_poly.pdbx_strand_id
1 'polypeptide(L)'
;AQFLVSAIIPALWQIVIVVSTLLVLAANQRDHGLVRWLAPSPGVALCRTLLPYVPLFWLQGVAFLVWFYSGLQWPMQGNLWVLFAAQVPTILECMAMGSVFFFLTLDPARAMSFAGAFTAPSFAFMGITFPVSDMSPLAQAWRSLLPISHYIEAQVSQVSYGASALTTLMHLTPLLGYLLPALLCLLLARRHLNSAI
;
A
#
# COMPACT_ATOMS: atom_id res chain seq x y z
N ALA A 1 18.15 14.49 -9.18
CA ALA A 1 16.79 14.37 -9.79
C ALA A 1 16.32 12.91 -9.84
N GLN A 2 17.14 11.95 -10.31
CA GLN A 2 16.78 10.52 -10.45
C GLN A 2 16.33 9.90 -9.11
N PHE A 3 17.09 10.11 -8.04
CA PHE A 3 16.80 9.60 -6.71
C PHE A 3 15.43 10.07 -6.18
N LEU A 4 15.09 11.33 -6.37
CA LEU A 4 13.80 11.87 -5.95
C LEU A 4 12.63 11.30 -6.77
N VAL A 5 12.78 11.23 -8.08
CA VAL A 5 11.74 10.68 -8.98
C VAL A 5 11.49 9.20 -8.69
N SER A 6 12.55 8.43 -8.44
CA SER A 6 12.44 7.00 -8.11
C SER A 6 11.67 6.73 -6.81
N ALA A 7 11.52 7.72 -5.94
CA ALA A 7 10.74 7.63 -4.71
C ALA A 7 9.33 8.23 -4.84
N ILE A 8 9.18 9.32 -5.60
CA ILE A 8 7.88 9.97 -5.81
C ILE A 8 6.90 9.04 -6.55
N ILE A 9 7.37 8.33 -7.58
CA ILE A 9 6.49 7.46 -8.37
C ILE A 9 5.91 6.32 -7.53
N PRO A 10 6.68 5.56 -6.72
CA PRO A 10 6.11 4.60 -5.78
C PRO A 10 5.15 5.23 -4.76
N ALA A 11 5.40 6.45 -4.29
CA ALA A 11 4.50 7.14 -3.38
C ALA A 11 3.15 7.49 -4.05
N LEU A 12 3.16 7.91 -5.31
CA LEU A 12 1.94 8.08 -6.10
C LEU A 12 1.23 6.74 -6.33
N TRP A 13 1.98 5.68 -6.60
CA TRP A 13 1.45 4.34 -6.77
C TRP A 13 0.72 3.83 -5.51
N GLN A 14 1.25 4.08 -4.31
CA GLN A 14 0.54 3.84 -3.05
C GLN A 14 -0.84 4.52 -3.03
N ILE A 15 -0.89 5.81 -3.39
CA ILE A 15 -2.15 6.58 -3.42
C ILE A 15 -3.15 5.92 -4.39
N VAL A 16 -2.68 5.56 -5.58
CA VAL A 16 -3.51 4.87 -6.58
C VAL A 16 -4.09 3.57 -6.02
N ILE A 17 -3.28 2.74 -5.36
CA ILE A 17 -3.75 1.48 -4.78
C ILE A 17 -4.81 1.73 -3.70
N VAL A 18 -4.54 2.60 -2.73
CA VAL A 18 -5.44 2.90 -1.61
C VAL A 18 -6.77 3.44 -2.14
N VAL A 19 -6.73 4.44 -3.03
CA VAL A 19 -7.92 5.08 -3.59
C VAL A 19 -8.70 4.11 -4.47
N SER A 20 -8.04 3.37 -5.36
CA SER A 20 -8.72 2.39 -6.21
C SER A 20 -9.40 1.30 -5.39
N THR A 21 -8.75 0.83 -4.33
CA THR A 21 -9.32 -0.17 -3.42
C THR A 21 -10.62 0.30 -2.80
N LEU A 22 -10.64 1.49 -2.20
CA LEU A 22 -11.86 2.00 -1.59
C LEU A 22 -12.98 2.26 -2.61
N LEU A 23 -12.64 2.68 -3.83
CA LEU A 23 -13.63 2.86 -4.90
C LEU A 23 -14.21 1.54 -5.39
N VAL A 24 -13.41 0.49 -5.51
CA VAL A 24 -13.86 -0.87 -5.84
C VAL A 24 -14.82 -1.39 -4.78
N LEU A 25 -14.52 -1.20 -3.50
CA LEU A 25 -15.41 -1.60 -2.40
C LEU A 25 -16.72 -0.81 -2.42
N ALA A 26 -16.64 0.51 -2.65
CA ALA A 26 -17.81 1.37 -2.77
C ALA A 26 -18.71 0.99 -3.95
N ALA A 27 -18.12 0.63 -5.09
CA ALA A 27 -18.87 0.15 -6.24
C ALA A 27 -19.59 -1.17 -5.93
N ASN A 28 -18.92 -2.13 -5.28
CA ASN A 28 -19.54 -3.41 -4.88
C ASN A 28 -20.69 -3.20 -3.88
N GLN A 29 -20.52 -2.29 -2.90
CA GLN A 29 -21.59 -1.94 -1.98
C GLN A 29 -22.80 -1.36 -2.70
N ARG A 30 -22.58 -0.45 -3.66
CA ARG A 30 -23.64 0.21 -4.43
C ARG A 30 -24.39 -0.78 -5.33
N ASP A 31 -23.65 -1.65 -6.00
CA ASP A 31 -24.21 -2.50 -7.05
C ASP A 31 -24.90 -3.76 -6.49
N HIS A 32 -24.44 -4.29 -5.37
CA HIS A 32 -24.95 -5.53 -4.76
C HIS A 32 -25.64 -5.32 -3.42
N GLY A 33 -25.45 -4.17 -2.75
CA GLY A 33 -25.83 -3.93 -1.37
C GLY A 33 -24.87 -4.64 -0.38
N LEU A 34 -24.66 -4.02 0.77
CA LEU A 34 -23.64 -4.46 1.73
C LEU A 34 -23.86 -5.90 2.22
N VAL A 35 -25.10 -6.22 2.63
CA VAL A 35 -25.46 -7.53 3.20
C VAL A 35 -25.27 -8.63 2.15
N ARG A 36 -25.81 -8.45 0.97
CA ARG A 36 -25.77 -9.46 -0.10
C ARG A 36 -24.33 -9.69 -0.58
N TRP A 37 -23.52 -8.64 -0.64
CA TRP A 37 -22.12 -8.74 -1.07
C TRP A 37 -21.26 -9.45 -0.04
N LEU A 38 -21.40 -9.12 1.26
CA LEU A 38 -20.56 -9.67 2.33
C LEU A 38 -21.01 -11.06 2.82
N ALA A 39 -22.26 -11.45 2.58
CA ALA A 39 -22.78 -12.77 2.98
C ALA A 39 -22.25 -13.88 2.08
N PRO A 40 -22.06 -15.10 2.60
CA PRO A 40 -22.12 -15.49 4.02
C PRO A 40 -20.82 -15.20 4.78
N SER A 41 -19.72 -14.86 4.09
CA SER A 41 -18.41 -14.67 4.68
C SER A 41 -17.74 -13.40 4.15
N PRO A 42 -17.60 -12.34 4.99
CA PRO A 42 -16.95 -11.11 4.60
C PRO A 42 -15.51 -11.32 4.09
N GLY A 43 -14.74 -12.23 4.70
CA GLY A 43 -13.37 -12.50 4.26
C GLY A 43 -13.31 -13.04 2.84
N VAL A 44 -14.17 -14.01 2.51
CA VAL A 44 -14.23 -14.56 1.14
C VAL A 44 -14.71 -13.50 0.15
N ALA A 45 -15.71 -12.70 0.52
CA ALA A 45 -16.23 -11.62 -0.31
C ALA A 45 -15.14 -10.59 -0.64
N LEU A 46 -14.39 -10.15 0.37
CA LEU A 46 -13.28 -9.20 0.19
C LEU A 46 -12.16 -9.79 -0.67
N CYS A 47 -11.75 -11.03 -0.41
CA CYS A 47 -10.75 -11.70 -1.24
C CYS A 47 -11.19 -11.78 -2.70
N ARG A 48 -12.42 -12.21 -2.97
CA ARG A 48 -12.95 -12.30 -4.35
C ARG A 48 -13.02 -10.94 -5.04
N THR A 49 -13.31 -9.89 -4.28
CA THR A 49 -13.40 -8.52 -4.81
C THR A 49 -12.03 -7.91 -5.08
N LEU A 50 -11.05 -8.13 -4.20
CA LEU A 50 -9.79 -7.39 -4.21
C LEU A 50 -8.63 -8.15 -4.88
N LEU A 51 -8.53 -9.49 -4.69
CA LEU A 51 -7.39 -10.25 -5.24
C LEU A 51 -7.19 -10.10 -6.76
N PRO A 52 -8.24 -9.98 -7.59
CA PRO A 52 -8.05 -9.76 -9.03
C PRO A 52 -7.31 -8.48 -9.39
N TYR A 53 -7.28 -7.49 -8.49
CA TYR A 53 -6.58 -6.22 -8.72
C TYR A 53 -5.08 -6.29 -8.32
N VAL A 54 -4.66 -7.27 -7.54
CA VAL A 54 -3.25 -7.43 -7.15
C VAL A 54 -2.32 -7.54 -8.36
N PRO A 55 -2.58 -8.40 -9.36
CA PRO A 55 -1.75 -8.45 -10.58
C PRO A 55 -1.73 -7.12 -11.33
N LEU A 56 -2.84 -6.38 -11.37
CA LEU A 56 -2.92 -5.09 -12.05
C LEU A 56 -1.99 -4.07 -11.38
N PHE A 57 -2.05 -3.93 -10.07
CA PHE A 57 -1.17 -3.03 -9.33
C PHE A 57 0.29 -3.48 -9.39
N TRP A 58 0.54 -4.79 -9.36
CA TRP A 58 1.88 -5.33 -9.51
C TRP A 58 2.46 -5.03 -10.89
N LEU A 59 1.69 -5.18 -11.96
CA LEU A 59 2.13 -4.80 -13.31
C LEU A 59 2.46 -3.31 -13.43
N GLN A 60 1.69 -2.42 -12.79
CA GLN A 60 2.02 -1.00 -12.73
C GLN A 60 3.36 -0.78 -12.01
N GLY A 61 3.57 -1.48 -10.89
CA GLY A 61 4.82 -1.43 -10.12
C GLY A 61 6.01 -1.95 -10.93
N VAL A 62 5.85 -3.08 -11.61
CA VAL A 62 6.87 -3.63 -12.51
C VAL A 62 7.18 -2.65 -13.64
N ALA A 63 6.14 -2.05 -14.23
CA ALA A 63 6.28 -1.14 -15.37
C ALA A 63 7.17 0.08 -15.02
N PHE A 64 6.95 0.75 -13.89
CA PHE A 64 7.79 1.89 -13.54
C PHE A 64 9.22 1.48 -13.17
N LEU A 65 9.45 0.32 -12.53
CA LEU A 65 10.80 -0.16 -12.24
C LEU A 65 11.55 -0.53 -13.51
N VAL A 66 10.91 -1.25 -14.43
CA VAL A 66 11.51 -1.58 -15.73
C VAL A 66 11.82 -0.31 -16.51
N TRP A 67 10.91 0.66 -16.51
CA TRP A 67 11.14 1.95 -17.16
C TRP A 67 12.36 2.67 -16.59
N PHE A 68 12.51 2.76 -15.26
CA PHE A 68 13.63 3.45 -14.64
C PHE A 68 14.96 2.76 -14.92
N TYR A 69 15.05 1.46 -14.67
CA TYR A 69 16.35 0.76 -14.65
C TYR A 69 16.72 0.12 -15.99
N SER A 70 15.73 -0.28 -16.81
CA SER A 70 15.99 -0.83 -18.14
C SER A 70 15.75 0.20 -19.24
N GLY A 71 14.72 1.03 -19.14
CA GLY A 71 14.39 2.04 -20.15
C GLY A 71 15.29 3.27 -20.08
N LEU A 72 15.34 3.92 -18.91
CA LEU A 72 16.17 5.12 -18.68
C LEU A 72 17.61 4.77 -18.28
N GLN A 73 17.92 3.49 -18.10
CA GLN A 73 19.24 2.99 -17.71
C GLN A 73 19.82 3.68 -16.45
N TRP A 74 18.95 3.96 -15.48
CA TRP A 74 19.41 4.50 -14.21
C TRP A 74 20.30 3.46 -13.49
N PRO A 75 21.34 3.93 -12.77
CA PRO A 75 22.25 3.02 -12.10
C PRO A 75 21.53 2.20 -11.04
N MET A 76 21.77 0.90 -11.04
CA MET A 76 21.25 -0.05 -10.06
C MET A 76 22.35 -1.05 -9.70
N GLN A 77 22.62 -1.19 -8.39
CA GLN A 77 23.65 -2.09 -7.89
C GLN A 77 23.12 -3.52 -7.62
N GLY A 78 21.81 -3.66 -7.38
CA GLY A 78 21.17 -4.90 -6.95
C GLY A 78 20.30 -5.56 -8.01
N ASN A 79 19.26 -6.26 -7.58
CA ASN A 79 18.44 -7.13 -8.42
C ASN A 79 16.97 -6.65 -8.45
N LEU A 80 16.45 -6.40 -9.66
CA LEU A 80 15.05 -6.00 -9.89
C LEU A 80 14.03 -7.03 -9.39
N TRP A 81 14.35 -8.33 -9.46
CA TRP A 81 13.44 -9.38 -9.01
C TRP A 81 13.11 -9.29 -7.52
N VAL A 82 14.08 -8.84 -6.71
CA VAL A 82 13.86 -8.60 -5.28
C VAL A 82 12.86 -7.47 -5.09
N LEU A 83 12.92 -6.41 -5.89
CA LEU A 83 11.96 -5.30 -5.84
C LEU A 83 10.59 -5.71 -6.34
N PHE A 84 10.49 -6.54 -7.37
CA PHE A 84 9.22 -7.09 -7.82
C PHE A 84 8.55 -7.93 -6.73
N ALA A 85 9.32 -8.73 -5.99
CA ALA A 85 8.81 -9.48 -4.85
C ALA A 85 8.37 -8.55 -3.70
N ALA A 86 9.13 -7.48 -3.43
CA ALA A 86 8.84 -6.50 -2.38
C ALA A 86 7.53 -5.70 -2.64
N GLN A 87 7.14 -5.55 -3.90
CA GLN A 87 5.90 -4.88 -4.27
C GLN A 87 4.65 -5.62 -3.80
N VAL A 88 4.68 -6.95 -3.76
CA VAL A 88 3.50 -7.77 -3.42
C VAL A 88 2.98 -7.48 -2.00
N PRO A 89 3.77 -7.60 -0.93
CA PRO A 89 3.31 -7.25 0.41
C PRO A 89 2.89 -5.77 0.49
N THR A 90 3.61 -4.85 -0.14
CA THR A 90 3.27 -3.43 -0.17
C THR A 90 1.88 -3.18 -0.78
N ILE A 91 1.53 -3.86 -1.87
CA ILE A 91 0.20 -3.79 -2.48
C ILE A 91 -0.87 -4.26 -1.50
N LEU A 92 -0.67 -5.43 -0.88
CA LEU A 92 -1.65 -6.00 0.04
C LEU A 92 -1.94 -5.08 1.23
N GLU A 93 -0.93 -4.39 1.72
CA GLU A 93 -1.07 -3.46 2.83
C GLU A 93 -1.76 -2.15 2.44
N CYS A 94 -1.41 -1.60 1.29
CA CYS A 94 -2.13 -0.45 0.75
C CYS A 94 -3.61 -0.79 0.54
N MET A 95 -3.91 -2.00 0.07
CA MET A 95 -5.28 -2.49 -0.07
C MET A 95 -5.96 -2.68 1.28
N ALA A 96 -5.27 -3.18 2.29
CA ALA A 96 -5.80 -3.31 3.64
C ALA A 96 -6.15 -1.93 4.23
N MET A 97 -5.29 -0.92 4.06
CA MET A 97 -5.55 0.44 4.51
C MET A 97 -6.74 1.08 3.79
N GLY A 98 -6.81 0.98 2.46
CA GLY A 98 -7.96 1.45 1.69
C GLY A 98 -9.27 0.80 2.14
N SER A 99 -9.23 -0.48 2.45
CA SER A 99 -10.38 -1.23 2.97
C SER A 99 -10.80 -0.77 4.37
N VAL A 100 -9.85 -0.51 5.27
CA VAL A 100 -10.13 0.04 6.60
C VAL A 100 -10.83 1.39 6.48
N PHE A 101 -10.32 2.32 5.66
CA PHE A 101 -10.94 3.63 5.47
C PHE A 101 -12.36 3.53 4.93
N PHE A 102 -12.61 2.60 4.02
CA PHE A 102 -13.95 2.34 3.51
C PHE A 102 -14.90 1.82 4.61
N PHE A 103 -14.51 0.77 5.34
CA PHE A 103 -15.38 0.17 6.36
C PHE A 103 -15.53 1.01 7.63
N LEU A 104 -14.64 1.96 7.89
CA LEU A 104 -14.81 2.94 8.97
C LEU A 104 -15.97 3.89 8.71
N THR A 105 -16.24 4.21 7.46
CA THR A 105 -17.18 5.27 7.10
C THR A 105 -18.40 4.80 6.32
N LEU A 106 -18.27 3.73 5.52
CA LEU A 106 -19.20 3.26 4.49
C LEU A 106 -19.63 4.38 3.51
N ASP A 107 -18.85 5.45 3.46
CA ASP A 107 -19.08 6.63 2.63
C ASP A 107 -17.82 6.88 1.80
N PRO A 108 -17.89 6.80 0.47
CA PRO A 108 -16.70 6.96 -0.39
C PRO A 108 -16.01 8.32 -0.24
N ALA A 109 -16.79 9.41 -0.03
CA ALA A 109 -16.23 10.75 0.08
C ALA A 109 -15.42 10.92 1.38
N ARG A 110 -15.95 10.41 2.49
CA ARG A 110 -15.25 10.41 3.79
C ARG A 110 -14.04 9.48 3.76
N ALA A 111 -14.18 8.28 3.19
CA ALA A 111 -13.07 7.34 3.04
C ALA A 111 -11.94 7.95 2.21
N MET A 112 -12.25 8.68 1.15
CA MET A 112 -11.31 9.41 0.32
C MET A 112 -10.55 10.47 1.11
N SER A 113 -11.23 11.21 2.00
CA SER A 113 -10.61 12.20 2.88
C SER A 113 -9.61 11.55 3.83
N PHE A 114 -9.95 10.40 4.44
CA PHE A 114 -9.02 9.63 5.26
C PHE A 114 -7.82 9.10 4.46
N ALA A 115 -8.07 8.55 3.26
CA ALA A 115 -7.01 8.09 2.38
C ALA A 115 -6.04 9.22 2.02
N GLY A 116 -6.55 10.40 1.66
CA GLY A 116 -5.73 11.58 1.38
C GLY A 116 -4.92 12.03 2.58
N ALA A 117 -5.56 12.16 3.76
CA ALA A 117 -4.88 12.55 4.99
C ALA A 117 -3.77 11.55 5.41
N PHE A 118 -3.97 10.26 5.12
CA PHE A 118 -2.99 9.22 5.41
C PHE A 118 -1.84 9.19 4.41
N THR A 119 -2.13 9.29 3.12
CA THR A 119 -1.14 9.07 2.07
C THR A 119 -0.38 10.34 1.64
N ALA A 120 -0.99 11.52 1.69
CA ALA A 120 -0.32 12.76 1.25
C ALA A 120 0.96 13.09 2.05
N PRO A 121 1.00 12.89 3.38
CA PRO A 121 2.22 13.13 4.14
C PRO A 121 3.39 12.20 3.79
N SER A 122 3.15 11.08 3.04
CA SER A 122 4.22 10.16 2.66
C SER A 122 5.34 10.85 1.88
N PHE A 123 5.03 11.86 1.05
CA PHE A 123 6.05 12.62 0.32
C PHE A 123 7.06 13.32 1.24
N ALA A 124 6.62 13.76 2.42
CA ALA A 124 7.50 14.38 3.40
C ALA A 124 8.24 13.35 4.28
N PHE A 125 7.56 12.26 4.64
CA PHE A 125 8.03 11.32 5.67
C PHE A 125 8.62 10.02 5.15
N MET A 126 8.63 9.77 3.85
CA MET A 126 9.20 8.53 3.27
C MET A 126 10.73 8.41 3.42
N GLY A 127 11.42 9.41 3.98
CA GLY A 127 12.86 9.34 4.27
C GLY A 127 13.78 9.76 3.12
N ILE A 128 13.22 10.23 2.01
CA ILE A 128 13.97 10.70 0.82
C ILE A 128 14.15 12.22 0.84
N THR A 129 13.11 12.94 1.22
CA THR A 129 13.11 14.40 1.27
C THR A 129 13.84 14.92 2.50
N PHE A 130 13.64 14.25 3.63
CA PHE A 130 14.29 14.56 4.89
C PHE A 130 14.93 13.29 5.46
N PRO A 131 16.18 13.36 5.98
CA PRO A 131 16.82 12.23 6.66
C PRO A 131 15.98 11.77 7.86
N VAL A 132 15.85 10.46 8.03
CA VAL A 132 15.06 9.87 9.13
C VAL A 132 15.63 10.26 10.50
N SER A 133 16.96 10.44 10.59
CA SER A 133 17.67 10.89 11.81
C SER A 133 17.21 12.26 12.31
N ASP A 134 16.75 13.11 11.40
CA ASP A 134 16.39 14.50 11.71
C ASP A 134 14.87 14.67 11.93
N MET A 135 14.11 13.58 11.81
CA MET A 135 12.68 13.58 12.03
C MET A 135 12.34 13.58 13.53
N SER A 136 11.30 14.32 13.92
CA SER A 136 10.74 14.23 15.26
C SER A 136 10.19 12.83 15.53
N PRO A 137 10.07 12.39 16.82
CA PRO A 137 9.53 11.08 17.16
C PRO A 137 8.12 10.84 16.58
N LEU A 138 7.29 11.88 16.51
CA LEU A 138 5.95 11.79 15.93
C LEU A 138 6.02 11.54 14.40
N ALA A 139 6.93 12.21 13.69
CA ALA A 139 7.14 12.02 12.27
C ALA A 139 7.68 10.61 11.96
N GLN A 140 8.59 10.09 12.79
CA GLN A 140 9.08 8.71 12.69
C GLN A 140 7.98 7.68 12.93
N ALA A 141 7.11 7.91 13.94
CA ALA A 141 5.95 7.06 14.18
C ALA A 141 4.97 7.08 13.00
N TRP A 142 4.68 8.27 12.43
CA TRP A 142 3.85 8.36 11.23
C TRP A 142 4.45 7.62 10.05
N ARG A 143 5.76 7.80 9.82
CA ARG A 143 6.50 7.12 8.77
C ARG A 143 6.40 5.60 8.88
N SER A 144 6.50 5.05 10.08
CA SER A 144 6.38 3.61 10.32
C SER A 144 4.99 3.03 10.00
N LEU A 145 3.96 3.89 9.98
CA LEU A 145 2.59 3.53 9.59
C LEU A 145 2.36 3.60 8.07
N LEU A 146 3.32 4.06 7.28
CA LEU A 146 3.18 4.19 5.83
C LEU A 146 3.80 2.99 5.12
N PRO A 147 3.03 2.16 4.40
CA PRO A 147 3.57 1.00 3.66
C PRO A 147 4.71 1.38 2.73
N ILE A 148 4.55 2.52 2.05
CA ILE A 148 5.54 2.99 1.07
C ILE A 148 6.89 3.30 1.68
N SER A 149 6.96 3.69 2.95
CA SER A 149 8.23 3.99 3.61
C SER A 149 9.14 2.76 3.67
N HIS A 150 8.57 1.61 3.98
CA HIS A 150 9.28 0.33 4.04
C HIS A 150 9.68 -0.15 2.65
N TYR A 151 8.79 0.01 1.66
CA TYR A 151 9.12 -0.30 0.27
C TYR A 151 10.27 0.56 -0.26
N ILE A 152 10.27 1.86 0.02
CA ILE A 152 11.33 2.78 -0.41
C ILE A 152 12.67 2.43 0.27
N GLU A 153 12.68 2.03 1.54
CA GLU A 153 13.89 1.52 2.19
C GLU A 153 14.43 0.28 1.47
N ALA A 154 13.55 -0.67 1.14
CA ALA A 154 13.93 -1.84 0.37
C ALA A 154 14.46 -1.47 -1.03
N GLN A 155 13.81 -0.51 -1.70
CA GLN A 155 14.25 -0.02 -3.00
C GLN A 155 15.62 0.65 -2.92
N VAL A 156 15.87 1.53 -1.95
CA VAL A 156 17.17 2.19 -1.75
C VAL A 156 18.23 1.16 -1.40
N SER A 157 17.92 0.17 -0.57
CA SER A 157 18.83 -0.93 -0.21
C SER A 157 19.32 -1.69 -1.45
N GLN A 158 18.44 -1.99 -2.39
CA GLN A 158 18.80 -2.66 -3.65
C GLN A 158 19.50 -1.72 -4.63
N VAL A 159 18.90 -0.57 -4.88
CA VAL A 159 19.35 0.34 -5.96
C VAL A 159 20.69 0.98 -5.64
N SER A 160 20.84 1.50 -4.42
CA SER A 160 22.00 2.31 -4.04
C SER A 160 23.13 1.47 -3.42
N TYR A 161 22.80 0.39 -2.72
CA TYR A 161 23.78 -0.37 -1.95
C TYR A 161 23.97 -1.80 -2.45
N GLY A 162 23.17 -2.30 -3.38
CA GLY A 162 23.28 -3.66 -3.86
C GLY A 162 23.17 -4.72 -2.76
N ALA A 163 22.37 -4.43 -1.71
CA ALA A 163 22.26 -5.30 -0.56
C ALA A 163 21.74 -6.69 -0.93
N SER A 164 22.00 -7.69 -0.08
CA SER A 164 21.46 -9.03 -0.31
C SER A 164 19.93 -9.03 -0.33
N ALA A 165 19.34 -9.99 -1.04
CA ALA A 165 17.89 -10.15 -1.08
C ALA A 165 17.30 -10.27 0.33
N LEU A 166 17.94 -11.02 1.21
CA LEU A 166 17.51 -11.19 2.60
C LEU A 166 17.52 -9.87 3.35
N THR A 167 18.60 -9.10 3.28
CA THR A 167 18.70 -7.77 3.93
C THR A 167 17.61 -6.83 3.43
N THR A 168 17.39 -6.81 2.12
CA THR A 168 16.33 -5.95 1.53
C THR A 168 14.95 -6.36 1.99
N LEU A 169 14.63 -7.65 2.01
CA LEU A 169 13.32 -8.14 2.46
C LEU A 169 13.12 -7.94 3.97
N MET A 170 14.18 -7.86 4.76
CA MET A 170 14.07 -7.51 6.18
C MET A 170 13.52 -6.10 6.40
N HIS A 171 13.71 -5.16 5.49
CA HIS A 171 13.04 -3.84 5.56
C HIS A 171 11.52 -3.93 5.44
N LEU A 172 11.00 -5.05 4.95
CA LEU A 172 9.57 -5.30 4.84
C LEU A 172 8.97 -6.02 6.07
N THR A 173 9.79 -6.43 7.04
CA THR A 173 9.26 -7.11 8.24
C THR A 173 8.27 -6.28 9.05
N PRO A 174 8.38 -4.93 9.16
CA PRO A 174 7.36 -4.13 9.82
C PRO A 174 5.99 -4.22 9.14
N LEU A 175 5.96 -4.59 7.87
CA LEU A 175 4.75 -4.79 7.09
C LEU A 175 3.89 -5.94 7.66
N LEU A 176 4.45 -6.87 8.41
CA LEU A 176 3.67 -7.87 9.17
C LEU A 176 2.70 -7.22 10.17
N GLY A 177 3.00 -6.01 10.64
CA GLY A 177 2.10 -5.21 11.48
C GLY A 177 0.77 -4.88 10.79
N TYR A 178 0.73 -4.89 9.46
CA TYR A 178 -0.50 -4.63 8.69
C TYR A 178 -1.48 -5.80 8.64
N LEU A 179 -1.14 -6.93 9.23
CA LEU A 179 -2.14 -7.92 9.61
C LEU A 179 -3.19 -7.34 10.57
N LEU A 180 -2.82 -6.33 11.40
CA LEU A 180 -3.76 -5.63 12.27
C LEU A 180 -4.81 -4.82 11.49
N PRO A 181 -4.47 -3.93 10.55
CA PRO A 181 -5.46 -3.30 9.66
C PRO A 181 -6.30 -4.31 8.88
N ALA A 182 -5.71 -5.38 8.37
CA ALA A 182 -6.46 -6.41 7.66
C ALA A 182 -7.49 -7.10 8.58
N LEU A 183 -7.10 -7.44 9.80
CA LEU A 183 -8.00 -7.99 10.82
C LEU A 183 -9.09 -6.98 11.21
N LEU A 184 -8.72 -5.71 11.42
CA LEU A 184 -9.65 -4.64 11.71
C LEU A 184 -10.69 -4.48 10.59
N CYS A 185 -10.26 -4.52 9.34
CA CYS A 185 -11.15 -4.50 8.18
C CYS A 185 -12.17 -5.65 8.23
N LEU A 186 -11.73 -6.87 8.51
CA LEU A 186 -12.60 -8.03 8.64
C LEU A 186 -13.60 -7.91 9.81
N LEU A 187 -13.14 -7.39 10.94
CA LEU A 187 -14.00 -7.15 12.12
C LEU A 187 -15.07 -6.10 11.82
N LEU A 188 -14.69 -4.99 11.18
CA LEU A 188 -15.63 -3.94 10.78
C LEU A 188 -16.65 -4.48 9.76
N ALA A 189 -16.19 -5.22 8.74
CA ALA A 189 -17.08 -5.82 7.76
C ALA A 189 -18.08 -6.79 8.40
N ARG A 190 -17.63 -7.64 9.34
CA ARG A 190 -18.52 -8.53 10.12
C ARG A 190 -19.51 -7.76 10.97
N ARG A 191 -19.05 -6.70 11.66
CA ARG A 191 -19.92 -5.86 12.49
C ARG A 191 -21.04 -5.24 11.66
N HIS A 192 -20.71 -4.68 10.50
CA HIS A 192 -21.71 -4.09 9.60
C HIS A 192 -22.67 -5.13 9.03
N LEU A 193 -22.19 -6.32 8.71
CA LEU A 193 -23.06 -7.42 8.29
C LEU A 193 -24.07 -7.81 9.38
N ASN A 194 -23.59 -8.00 10.61
CA ASN A 194 -24.45 -8.40 11.75
C ASN A 194 -25.44 -7.31 12.18
N SER A 195 -25.11 -6.03 11.99
CA SER A 195 -26.01 -4.93 12.33
C SER A 195 -27.08 -4.66 11.28
N ALA A 196 -26.96 -5.24 10.11
CA ALA A 196 -27.87 -5.07 8.97
C ALA A 196 -28.81 -6.27 8.75
N ILE A 197 -28.62 -7.36 9.52
CA ILE A 197 -29.50 -8.54 9.61
C ILE A 197 -30.41 -8.39 10.82
#